data_60eb755d071a1fa36ad1c1f576367586
#
_entry.id   60eb755d071a1fa36ad1c1f576367586
#
_cell.length_a   1.000
_cell.length_b   1.000
_cell.length_c   1.000
_cell.angle_alpha   90.00
_cell.angle_beta   90.00
_cell.angle_gamma   90.00
#
_symmetry.space_group_name_H-M   'P 1'
#
loop_
_entity.id
_entity.type
_entity.pdbx_description
1 polymer ?
#
loop_
_entity_poly.entity_id
_entity_poly.type
_entity_poly.pdbx_seq_one_letter_code
_entity_poly.pdbx_strand_id
1 'polypeptide(L)'
;MTSCAYIEYLLKCDPSFLGCFHVKSLPPDQPKKFPTSLIVYSDKHWMGVMFINKRLCLYFDSFGEKVQDSELVDYLSTASYTHVIYNSVQIQHDSSDKCGLFCVLFIKRVDSLVSFTTFLQLFNRNNLVYNDWLIDDKINFAL
;
A
#
# COMPACT_ATOMS: atom_id res chain seq x y z
N MET A 1 1.38 -7.88 -14.80
CA MET A 1 1.53 -7.36 -13.42
C MET A 1 2.40 -6.11 -13.45
N THR A 2 2.12 -5.15 -12.58
CA THR A 2 2.87 -3.90 -12.49
C THR A 2 4.31 -4.15 -12.03
N SER A 3 5.29 -3.60 -12.73
CA SER A 3 6.70 -3.78 -12.37
C SER A 3 7.13 -2.83 -11.26
N CYS A 4 8.17 -3.22 -10.51
CA CYS A 4 8.81 -2.34 -9.53
C CYS A 4 9.30 -1.05 -10.16
N ALA A 5 9.93 -1.13 -11.33
CA ALA A 5 10.44 0.05 -12.04
C ALA A 5 9.33 1.06 -12.36
N TYR A 6 8.16 0.58 -12.77
CA TYR A 6 7.02 1.45 -13.07
C TYR A 6 6.44 2.08 -11.80
N ILE A 7 6.32 1.29 -10.72
CA ILE A 7 5.89 1.81 -9.43
C ILE A 7 6.83 2.94 -8.95
N GLU A 8 8.13 2.71 -9.01
CA GLU A 8 9.12 3.70 -8.61
C GLU A 8 9.07 4.95 -9.48
N TYR A 9 8.84 4.79 -10.79
CA TYR A 9 8.63 5.92 -11.68
C TYR A 9 7.41 6.75 -11.27
N LEU A 10 6.28 6.11 -10.98
CA LEU A 10 5.06 6.80 -10.59
C LEU A 10 5.18 7.53 -9.24
N LEU A 11 6.05 7.04 -8.35
CA LEU A 11 6.22 7.59 -7.00
C LEU A 11 7.53 8.37 -6.82
N LYS A 12 8.25 8.64 -7.88
CA LYS A 12 9.59 9.26 -7.82
C LYS A 12 9.62 10.63 -7.12
N CYS A 13 8.50 11.35 -7.15
CA CYS A 13 8.40 12.69 -6.53
C CYS A 13 7.67 12.67 -5.19
N ASP A 14 7.27 11.50 -4.69
CA ASP A 14 6.60 11.39 -3.40
C ASP A 14 7.64 11.34 -2.28
N PRO A 15 7.66 12.35 -1.38
CA PRO A 15 8.71 12.42 -0.36
C PRO A 15 8.61 11.35 0.71
N SER A 16 7.46 10.72 0.88
CA SER A 16 7.27 9.64 1.87
C SER A 16 7.80 8.30 1.38
N PHE A 17 7.88 8.10 0.05
CA PHE A 17 8.11 6.79 -0.54
C PHE A 17 9.57 6.38 -0.47
N LEU A 18 9.84 5.25 0.21
CA LEU A 18 11.17 4.71 0.37
C LEU A 18 11.58 3.80 -0.80
N GLY A 19 10.65 2.99 -1.30
CA GLY A 19 10.93 2.08 -2.41
C GLY A 19 10.06 0.84 -2.39
N CYS A 20 10.31 -0.06 -3.37
CA CYS A 20 9.71 -1.39 -3.47
C CYS A 20 10.65 -2.43 -2.88
N PHE A 21 10.12 -3.35 -2.08
CA PHE A 21 10.91 -4.37 -1.41
C PHE A 21 10.22 -5.72 -1.46
N HIS A 22 10.98 -6.78 -1.72
CA HIS A 22 10.49 -8.13 -1.43
C HIS A 22 10.45 -8.32 0.08
N VAL A 23 9.47 -9.09 0.59
CA VAL A 23 9.34 -9.33 2.04
C VAL A 23 10.60 -9.89 2.69
N LYS A 24 11.46 -10.57 1.91
CA LYS A 24 12.73 -11.12 2.40
C LYS A 24 13.88 -10.12 2.40
N SER A 25 13.66 -8.92 1.90
CA SER A 25 14.68 -7.89 1.73
C SER A 25 14.21 -6.54 2.23
N LEU A 26 13.43 -6.51 3.31
CA LEU A 26 12.91 -5.29 3.91
C LEU A 26 14.06 -4.42 4.48
N PRO A 27 13.89 -3.08 4.49
CA PRO A 27 14.90 -2.19 5.04
C PRO A 27 15.20 -2.54 6.50
N PRO A 28 16.50 -2.67 6.89
CA PRO A 28 16.83 -3.09 8.25
C PRO A 28 16.56 -2.01 9.31
N ASP A 29 16.59 -0.74 8.92
CA ASP A 29 16.48 0.37 9.86
C ASP A 29 15.03 0.81 10.01
N GLN A 30 14.68 1.22 11.23
CA GLN A 30 13.39 1.82 11.52
C GLN A 30 13.27 3.18 10.84
N PRO A 31 12.06 3.59 10.41
CA PRO A 31 11.86 4.93 9.88
C PRO A 31 12.23 6.00 10.91
N LYS A 32 12.99 7.01 10.45
CA LYS A 32 13.43 8.14 11.29
C LYS A 32 12.61 9.40 11.03
N LYS A 33 11.88 9.44 9.94
CA LYS A 33 10.98 10.54 9.58
C LYS A 33 9.61 9.96 9.23
N PHE A 34 8.59 10.80 9.33
CA PHE A 34 7.21 10.39 9.10
C PHE A 34 6.45 11.42 8.27
N PRO A 35 5.52 10.99 7.41
CA PRO A 35 5.26 9.59 7.10
C PRO A 35 6.38 8.98 6.24
N THR A 36 6.58 7.69 6.37
CA THR A 36 7.45 6.91 5.49
C THR A 36 6.64 5.74 4.95
N SER A 37 6.70 5.53 3.64
CA SER A 37 5.94 4.47 2.99
C SER A 37 6.84 3.56 2.16
N LEU A 38 6.38 2.34 2.00
CA LEU A 38 7.02 1.36 1.13
C LEU A 38 5.95 0.46 0.50
N ILE A 39 6.31 -0.14 -0.62
CA ILE A 39 5.47 -1.13 -1.29
C ILE A 39 6.21 -2.45 -1.24
N VAL A 40 5.52 -3.48 -0.75
CA VAL A 40 6.11 -4.78 -0.43
C VAL A 40 5.54 -5.85 -1.34
N TYR A 41 6.41 -6.72 -1.85
CA TYR A 41 6.04 -7.81 -2.75
C TYR A 41 6.16 -9.16 -2.06
N SER A 42 5.11 -9.98 -2.15
CA SER A 42 5.07 -11.37 -1.70
C SER A 42 4.04 -12.14 -2.51
N ASP A 43 4.37 -13.37 -2.91
CA ASP A 43 3.44 -14.27 -3.62
C ASP A 43 2.73 -13.61 -4.81
N LYS A 44 3.50 -12.93 -5.67
CA LYS A 44 2.99 -12.27 -6.88
C LYS A 44 1.98 -11.16 -6.58
N HIS A 45 2.03 -10.58 -5.38
CA HIS A 45 1.10 -9.55 -4.93
C HIS A 45 1.85 -8.40 -4.29
N TRP A 46 1.40 -7.16 -4.58
CA TRP A 46 1.92 -5.94 -3.99
C TRP A 46 1.03 -5.46 -2.86
N MET A 47 1.62 -5.06 -1.75
CA MET A 47 0.95 -4.47 -0.60
C MET A 47 1.61 -3.14 -0.25
N GLY A 48 0.83 -2.21 0.33
CA GLY A 48 1.33 -0.91 0.76
C GLY A 48 1.47 -0.84 2.27
N VAL A 49 2.55 -0.20 2.71
CA VAL A 49 2.81 0.04 4.14
C VAL A 49 3.13 1.52 4.31
N MET A 50 2.49 2.16 5.28
CA MET A 50 2.77 3.56 5.59
C MET A 50 2.90 3.74 7.10
N PHE A 51 4.08 4.16 7.50
CA PHE A 51 4.38 4.52 8.88
C PHE A 51 3.99 5.98 9.08
N ILE A 52 2.86 6.21 9.74
CA ILE A 52 2.32 7.56 9.97
C ILE A 52 3.12 8.28 11.07
N ASN A 53 3.40 7.56 12.15
CA ASN A 53 4.22 8.02 13.26
C ASN A 53 4.78 6.80 14.00
N LYS A 54 5.39 6.99 15.16
CA LYS A 54 6.01 5.91 15.95
C LYS A 54 5.00 4.91 16.52
N ARG A 55 3.70 5.19 16.45
CA ARG A 55 2.65 4.36 17.06
C ARG A 55 1.64 3.83 16.06
N LEU A 56 1.61 4.37 14.84
CA LEU A 56 0.59 4.03 13.86
C LEU A 56 1.21 3.66 12.53
N CYS A 57 0.89 2.47 12.08
CA CYS A 57 1.22 1.96 10.75
C CYS A 57 -0.09 1.63 10.02
N LEU A 58 -0.21 2.04 8.77
CA LEU A 58 -1.31 1.67 7.90
C LEU A 58 -0.81 0.59 6.94
N TYR A 59 -1.55 -0.50 6.84
CA TYR A 59 -1.28 -1.60 5.93
C TYR A 59 -2.42 -1.71 4.93
N PHE A 60 -2.07 -1.72 3.65
CA PHE A 60 -3.05 -1.75 2.57
C PHE A 60 -2.84 -2.98 1.69
N ASP A 61 -3.87 -3.81 1.58
CA ASP A 61 -3.97 -4.92 0.64
C ASP A 61 -5.27 -4.74 -0.15
N SER A 62 -5.15 -4.57 -1.46
CA SER A 62 -6.32 -4.37 -2.33
C SER A 62 -7.30 -5.53 -2.31
N PHE A 63 -6.87 -6.73 -1.92
CA PHE A 63 -7.76 -7.88 -1.71
C PHE A 63 -8.43 -7.88 -0.32
N GLY A 64 -8.12 -6.94 0.54
CA GLY A 64 -8.75 -6.81 1.85
C GLY A 64 -8.30 -7.83 2.89
N GLU A 65 -7.16 -8.44 2.69
CA GLU A 65 -6.61 -9.43 3.61
C GLU A 65 -5.64 -8.78 4.60
N LYS A 66 -5.67 -9.25 5.85
CA LYS A 66 -4.68 -8.82 6.83
C LYS A 66 -3.31 -9.41 6.53
N VAL A 67 -2.26 -8.84 7.13
CA VAL A 67 -0.89 -9.31 6.98
C VAL A 67 -0.82 -10.80 7.33
N GLN A 68 -0.39 -11.63 6.38
CA GLN A 68 -0.25 -13.08 6.57
C GLN A 68 1.20 -13.54 6.48
N ASP A 69 2.04 -12.83 5.73
CA ASP A 69 3.45 -13.17 5.59
C ASP A 69 4.17 -12.98 6.93
N SER A 70 4.79 -14.06 7.43
CA SER A 70 5.42 -14.04 8.75
C SER A 70 6.59 -13.07 8.85
N GLU A 71 7.35 -12.89 7.78
CA GLU A 71 8.48 -11.96 7.77
C GLU A 71 7.98 -10.52 7.85
N LEU A 72 6.89 -10.19 7.16
CA LEU A 72 6.28 -8.86 7.23
C LEU A 72 5.64 -8.62 8.59
N VAL A 73 4.94 -9.61 9.16
CA VAL A 73 4.39 -9.52 10.52
C VAL A 73 5.49 -9.20 11.52
N ASP A 74 6.60 -9.94 11.46
CA ASP A 74 7.73 -9.74 12.36
C ASP A 74 8.36 -8.35 12.17
N TYR A 75 8.52 -7.91 10.93
CA TYR A 75 9.05 -6.59 10.61
C TYR A 75 8.19 -5.47 11.22
N LEU A 76 6.87 -5.54 11.04
CA LEU A 76 5.95 -4.54 11.59
C LEU A 76 5.92 -4.58 13.12
N SER A 77 6.06 -5.77 13.72
CA SER A 77 6.06 -5.93 15.18
C SER A 77 7.34 -5.39 15.82
N THR A 78 8.50 -5.64 15.22
CA THR A 78 9.79 -5.19 15.76
C THR A 78 9.96 -3.67 15.66
N ALA A 79 9.19 -3.03 14.81
CA ALA A 79 9.21 -1.58 14.65
C ALA A 79 8.62 -0.82 15.85
N SER A 80 8.27 -1.49 16.93
CA SER A 80 7.68 -0.91 18.16
C SER A 80 6.36 -0.16 17.91
N TYR A 81 5.66 -0.47 16.82
CA TYR A 81 4.39 0.15 16.51
C TYR A 81 3.30 -0.44 17.40
N THR A 82 2.53 0.45 18.01
CA THR A 82 1.44 0.05 18.90
C THR A 82 0.24 -0.45 18.11
N HIS A 83 0.02 0.10 16.92
CA HIS A 83 -1.14 -0.22 16.10
C HIS A 83 -0.77 -0.38 14.65
N VAL A 84 -1.22 -1.48 14.05
CA VAL A 84 -1.27 -1.68 12.60
C VAL A 84 -2.73 -1.73 12.19
N ILE A 85 -3.16 -0.77 11.39
CA ILE A 85 -4.53 -0.68 10.90
C ILE A 85 -4.53 -1.06 9.42
N TYR A 86 -5.42 -1.94 9.03
CA TYR A 86 -5.52 -2.45 7.67
C TYR A 86 -6.96 -2.41 7.16
N ASN A 87 -7.11 -2.36 5.84
CA ASN A 87 -8.42 -2.47 5.22
C ASN A 87 -8.91 -3.92 5.27
N SER A 88 -10.18 -4.12 5.61
CA SER A 88 -10.80 -5.46 5.67
C SER A 88 -11.74 -5.72 4.49
N VAL A 89 -11.83 -4.79 3.55
CA VAL A 89 -12.73 -4.87 2.40
C VAL A 89 -11.93 -5.02 1.12
N GLN A 90 -12.30 -6.02 0.32
CA GLN A 90 -11.72 -6.22 -1.00
C GLN A 90 -12.18 -5.11 -1.95
N ILE A 91 -11.23 -4.49 -2.65
CA ILE A 91 -11.51 -3.47 -3.65
C ILE A 91 -10.96 -3.82 -5.03
N GLN A 92 -10.05 -4.79 -5.10
CA GLN A 92 -9.51 -5.31 -6.37
C GLN A 92 -10.23 -6.61 -6.74
N HIS A 93 -10.62 -6.73 -8.02
CA HIS A 93 -11.23 -7.95 -8.56
C HIS A 93 -10.22 -9.10 -8.56
N ASP A 94 -10.67 -10.34 -8.28
CA ASP A 94 -9.79 -11.50 -8.14
C ASP A 94 -8.92 -11.77 -9.37
N SER A 95 -9.42 -11.47 -10.56
CA SER A 95 -8.66 -11.66 -11.81
C SER A 95 -7.84 -10.44 -12.23
N SER A 96 -7.88 -9.36 -11.45
CA SER A 96 -7.13 -8.14 -11.76
C SER A 96 -5.65 -8.32 -11.43
N ASP A 97 -4.78 -7.74 -12.27
CA ASP A 97 -3.33 -7.71 -12.06
C ASP A 97 -2.81 -6.33 -11.63
N LYS A 98 -3.70 -5.45 -11.14
CA LYS A 98 -3.40 -4.05 -10.87
C LYS A 98 -3.05 -3.75 -9.40
N CYS A 99 -2.71 -4.75 -8.60
CA CYS A 99 -2.40 -4.55 -7.19
C CYS A 99 -1.33 -3.47 -6.96
N GLY A 100 -0.31 -3.42 -7.81
CA GLY A 100 0.73 -2.39 -7.72
C GLY A 100 0.19 -0.97 -7.92
N LEU A 101 -0.75 -0.79 -8.85
CA LEU A 101 -1.37 0.52 -9.10
C LEU A 101 -2.27 0.96 -7.95
N PHE A 102 -3.00 0.03 -7.33
CA PHE A 102 -3.75 0.32 -6.12
C PHE A 102 -2.83 0.81 -5.00
N CYS A 103 -1.66 0.17 -4.84
CA CYS A 103 -0.66 0.61 -3.85
C CYS A 103 -0.09 1.98 -4.17
N VAL A 104 0.18 2.28 -5.44
CA VAL A 104 0.63 3.61 -5.86
C VAL A 104 -0.37 4.68 -5.47
N LEU A 105 -1.65 4.46 -5.74
CA LEU A 105 -2.68 5.43 -5.39
C LEU A 105 -2.81 5.58 -3.87
N PHE A 106 -2.69 4.48 -3.12
CA PHE A 106 -2.64 4.51 -1.66
C PHE A 106 -1.54 5.46 -1.16
N ILE A 107 -0.31 5.29 -1.66
CA ILE A 107 0.81 6.15 -1.26
C ILE A 107 0.55 7.63 -1.61
N LYS A 108 0.01 7.89 -2.80
CA LYS A 108 -0.24 9.26 -3.25
C LYS A 108 -1.32 9.98 -2.45
N ARG A 109 -2.30 9.26 -1.93
CA ARG A 109 -3.51 9.85 -1.33
C ARG A 109 -3.58 9.79 0.18
N VAL A 110 -2.77 8.94 0.81
CA VAL A 110 -2.91 8.64 2.23
C VAL A 110 -1.70 9.20 2.99
N ASP A 111 -1.96 9.94 4.06
CA ASP A 111 -0.96 10.46 4.99
C ASP A 111 -1.45 10.42 6.44
N SER A 112 -2.68 9.93 6.67
CA SER A 112 -3.32 9.87 7.98
C SER A 112 -4.38 8.78 8.00
N LEU A 113 -4.90 8.46 9.18
CA LEU A 113 -6.02 7.52 9.30
C LEU A 113 -7.27 8.05 8.60
N VAL A 114 -7.54 9.35 8.68
CA VAL A 114 -8.69 9.97 8.03
C VAL A 114 -8.58 9.86 6.51
N SER A 115 -7.42 10.18 5.93
CA SER A 115 -7.23 10.06 4.49
C SER A 115 -7.24 8.61 4.02
N PHE A 116 -6.83 7.66 4.87
CA PHE A 116 -6.96 6.23 4.56
C PHE A 116 -8.43 5.83 4.41
N THR A 117 -9.26 6.25 5.33
CA THR A 117 -10.71 6.01 5.26
C THR A 117 -11.31 6.62 4.00
N THR A 118 -10.97 7.86 3.69
CA THR A 118 -11.43 8.56 2.49
C THR A 118 -10.97 7.83 1.22
N PHE A 119 -9.72 7.39 1.18
CA PHE A 119 -9.17 6.61 0.06
C PHE A 119 -9.97 5.34 -0.18
N LEU A 120 -10.26 4.57 0.87
CA LEU A 120 -11.03 3.33 0.74
C LEU A 120 -12.46 3.57 0.24
N GLN A 121 -13.04 4.72 0.54
CA GLN A 121 -14.38 5.09 0.09
C GLN A 121 -14.47 5.45 -1.39
N LEU A 122 -13.35 5.64 -2.08
CA LEU A 122 -13.34 5.88 -3.53
C LEU A 122 -13.83 4.68 -4.33
N PHE A 123 -13.71 3.48 -3.76
CA PHE A 123 -13.91 2.23 -4.49
C PHE A 123 -15.29 1.64 -4.24
N ASN A 124 -15.82 0.98 -5.28
CA ASN A 124 -17.11 0.32 -5.21
C ASN A 124 -16.94 -1.12 -4.71
N ARG A 125 -17.52 -1.44 -3.57
CA ARG A 125 -17.45 -2.78 -2.96
C ARG A 125 -18.26 -3.82 -3.73
N ASN A 126 -19.27 -3.37 -4.47
CA ASN A 126 -20.22 -4.24 -5.16
C ASN A 126 -19.92 -4.39 -6.64
N ASN A 127 -18.94 -3.65 -7.16
CA ASN A 127 -18.52 -3.72 -8.55
C ASN A 127 -17.00 -3.56 -8.62
N LEU A 128 -16.29 -4.66 -8.40
CA LEU A 128 -14.83 -4.65 -8.34
C LEU A 128 -14.20 -4.42 -9.72
N VAL A 129 -14.86 -4.84 -10.79
CA VAL A 129 -14.38 -4.60 -12.16
C VAL A 129 -14.34 -3.10 -12.45
N TYR A 130 -15.32 -2.34 -11.97
CA TYR A 130 -15.33 -0.89 -12.09
C TYR A 130 -14.10 -0.26 -11.43
N ASN A 131 -13.62 -0.83 -10.34
CA ASN A 131 -12.45 -0.31 -9.63
C ASN A 131 -11.16 -0.42 -10.45
N ASP A 132 -11.03 -1.40 -11.32
CA ASP A 132 -9.90 -1.50 -12.26
C ASP A 132 -9.88 -0.34 -13.24
N TRP A 133 -11.04 0.01 -13.78
CA TRP A 133 -11.17 1.20 -14.61
C TRP A 133 -10.86 2.48 -13.82
N LEU A 134 -11.39 2.57 -12.62
CA LEU A 134 -11.19 3.73 -11.77
C LEU A 134 -9.71 3.94 -11.42
N ILE A 135 -8.97 2.85 -11.15
CA ILE A 135 -7.55 2.96 -10.80
C ILE A 135 -6.73 3.48 -11.98
N ASP A 136 -7.01 3.03 -13.20
CA ASP A 136 -6.33 3.53 -14.40
C ASP A 136 -6.61 5.02 -14.60
N ASP A 137 -7.86 5.43 -14.45
CA ASP A 137 -8.29 6.82 -14.56
C ASP A 137 -7.56 7.71 -13.53
N LYS A 138 -7.57 7.29 -12.26
CA LYS A 138 -6.95 8.06 -11.17
C LYS A 138 -5.43 8.15 -11.31
N ILE A 139 -4.77 7.09 -11.75
CA ILE A 139 -3.31 7.11 -11.96
C ILE A 139 -2.96 8.07 -13.11
N ASN A 140 -3.70 8.05 -14.20
CA ASN A 140 -3.45 8.94 -15.34
C ASN A 140 -3.59 10.42 -14.96
N PHE A 141 -4.51 10.75 -14.07
CA PHE A 141 -4.70 12.13 -13.60
C PHE A 141 -3.80 12.51 -12.42
N ALA A 142 -3.13 11.55 -11.79
CA ALA A 142 -2.21 11.80 -10.67
C ALA A 142 -0.78 12.09 -11.12
N LEU A 143 -0.49 11.84 -12.39
CA LEU A 143 0.79 12.15 -12.99
C LEU A 143 0.83 13.63 -13.41
#